data_54971dd4ea087824ab65b1936cf06305
#
_entry.id   54971dd4ea087824ab65b1936cf06305
#
_cell.length_a   1.000
_cell.length_b   1.000
_cell.length_c   1.000
_cell.angle_alpha   90.00
_cell.angle_beta   90.00
_cell.angle_gamma   90.00
#
_symmetry.space_group_name_H-M   'P 1'
#
loop_
_entity.id
_entity.type
_entity.pdbx_description
1 polymer ?
#
loop_
_entity_poly.entity_id
_entity_poly.type
_entity_poly.pdbx_seq_one_letter_code
_entity_poly.pdbx_strand_id
1 'polypeptide(L)'
;MARKGSIEMKAKEGAFYAKILLFGEYSIMCDSMALTIPYSHFQGELSFIHEDKYTDQEFAEESSQSLRDFYNYLHNINERGEMFFEFDLNRLKLDIELGMYFESSIPQGFGIGSSGALVAAVYEKYAVNRILPDSSIPSEKLQQLKKIFSKMESFFHGVSSGMDPLNCYIRNPLLIKPDSSIKPVGIPREFSKSGGIFLINTGKPGKTGPLVNLFFEKCKEDEFFNRVKNEMIPFTNQSIEAILKDDFKEFFSKLRSLSGFLLSNLKPMIPEAYHSIWQHGLDTGTYYLKLCGSGGGGFLLGFTEDIKAARQMLKSRDVEIITVS
;
A
#
# COMPACT_ATOMS: atom_id res chain seq x y z
N MET A 1 -31.73 4.60 -17.51
CA MET A 1 -30.31 4.63 -17.14
C MET A 1 -30.17 3.95 -15.78
N ALA A 2 -29.75 2.69 -15.79
CA ALA A 2 -29.67 1.87 -14.57
C ALA A 2 -28.37 2.19 -13.85
N ARG A 3 -28.46 2.60 -12.59
CA ARG A 3 -27.31 2.67 -11.66
C ARG A 3 -26.78 1.24 -11.49
N LYS A 4 -25.62 0.95 -12.08
CA LYS A 4 -24.87 -0.27 -11.79
C LYS A 4 -24.41 -0.20 -10.34
N GLY A 5 -24.97 -1.07 -9.51
CA GLY A 5 -24.69 -1.13 -8.09
C GLY A 5 -23.22 -1.45 -7.82
N SER A 6 -22.56 -0.58 -7.08
CA SER A 6 -21.37 -0.90 -6.34
C SER A 6 -21.78 -1.94 -5.28
N ILE A 7 -21.28 -3.16 -5.39
CA ILE A 7 -21.33 -4.10 -4.25
C ILE A 7 -20.31 -3.57 -3.25
N GLU A 8 -20.80 -2.82 -2.25
CA GLU A 8 -20.04 -2.61 -1.03
C GLU A 8 -19.78 -4.00 -0.43
N MET A 9 -18.54 -4.47 -0.48
CA MET A 9 -18.14 -5.57 0.39
C MET A 9 -18.32 -5.04 1.81
N LYS A 10 -19.32 -5.57 2.54
CA LYS A 10 -19.44 -5.30 3.97
C LYS A 10 -18.15 -5.84 4.60
N ALA A 11 -17.22 -4.93 4.93
CA ALA A 11 -16.05 -5.27 5.69
C ALA A 11 -16.50 -5.94 7.00
N LYS A 12 -15.81 -7.01 7.39
CA LYS A 12 -16.00 -7.58 8.74
C LYS A 12 -15.72 -6.44 9.72
N GLU A 13 -16.64 -6.18 10.62
CA GLU A 13 -16.49 -5.12 11.61
C GLU A 13 -15.20 -5.37 12.41
N GLY A 14 -14.33 -4.37 12.53
CA GLY A 14 -13.02 -4.48 13.20
C GLY A 14 -11.85 -4.97 12.35
N ALA A 15 -12.06 -5.46 11.11
CA ALA A 15 -10.96 -5.90 10.24
C ALA A 15 -10.39 -4.73 9.42
N PHE A 16 -9.06 -4.66 9.33
CA PHE A 16 -8.30 -3.68 8.55
C PHE A 16 -7.54 -4.37 7.43
N TYR A 17 -7.85 -4.00 6.20
CA TYR A 17 -7.26 -4.61 5.02
C TYR A 17 -5.84 -4.09 4.77
N ALA A 18 -5.03 -4.93 4.14
CA ALA A 18 -3.82 -4.48 3.49
C ALA A 18 -4.13 -3.43 2.41
N LYS A 19 -3.13 -2.74 1.92
CA LYS A 19 -3.26 -1.79 0.81
C LYS A 19 -2.24 -2.12 -0.28
N ILE A 20 -2.54 -1.74 -1.52
CA ILE A 20 -1.59 -1.77 -2.63
C ILE A 20 -1.44 -0.35 -3.19
N LEU A 21 -0.20 0.12 -3.31
CA LEU A 21 0.12 1.31 -4.08
C LEU A 21 0.17 0.91 -5.56
N LEU A 22 -0.93 1.16 -6.28
CA LEU A 22 -1.00 0.81 -7.70
C LEU A 22 -0.04 1.64 -8.54
N PHE A 23 0.05 2.94 -8.25
CA PHE A 23 0.90 3.89 -8.97
C PHE A 23 1.41 4.97 -8.01
N GLY A 24 2.58 5.51 -8.29
CA GLY A 24 3.16 6.63 -7.55
C GLY A 24 4.39 6.27 -6.72
N GLU A 25 4.83 4.99 -6.72
CA GLU A 25 6.09 4.64 -6.06
C GLU A 25 7.24 5.50 -6.59
N TYR A 26 8.00 6.07 -5.67
CA TYR A 26 9.06 7.03 -5.92
C TYR A 26 8.59 8.35 -6.57
N SER A 27 7.82 8.29 -7.66
CA SER A 27 7.41 9.48 -8.42
C SER A 27 6.55 10.45 -7.61
N ILE A 28 5.80 9.98 -6.61
CA ILE A 28 5.03 10.86 -5.70
C ILE A 28 5.94 11.82 -4.92
N MET A 29 7.18 11.43 -4.66
CA MET A 29 8.17 12.30 -4.01
C MET A 29 8.71 13.40 -4.93
N CYS A 30 8.35 13.35 -6.22
CA CYS A 30 8.67 14.31 -7.27
C CYS A 30 7.40 14.90 -7.90
N ASP A 31 6.33 15.05 -7.11
CA ASP A 31 5.07 15.68 -7.48
C ASP A 31 4.27 14.97 -8.58
N SER A 32 4.32 13.63 -8.65
CA SER A 32 3.37 12.87 -9.46
C SER A 32 2.04 12.63 -8.72
N MET A 33 1.04 12.18 -9.47
CA MET A 33 -0.12 11.52 -8.86
C MET A 33 0.27 10.19 -8.24
N ALA A 34 -0.56 9.72 -7.29
CA ALA A 34 -0.51 8.34 -6.81
C ALA A 34 -1.92 7.77 -6.67
N LEU A 35 -2.03 6.46 -6.83
CA LEU A 35 -3.27 5.71 -6.70
C LEU A 35 -3.05 4.50 -5.80
N THR A 36 -3.81 4.41 -4.72
CA THR A 36 -3.73 3.30 -3.77
C THR A 36 -5.09 2.64 -3.61
N ILE A 37 -5.10 1.33 -3.37
CA ILE A 37 -6.31 0.53 -3.18
C ILE A 37 -6.25 -0.30 -1.91
N PRO A 38 -7.39 -0.56 -1.25
CA PRO A 38 -7.47 -1.60 -0.23
C PRO A 38 -7.32 -2.97 -0.88
N TYR A 39 -6.70 -3.91 -0.15
CA TYR A 39 -6.49 -5.28 -0.61
C TYR A 39 -6.96 -6.28 0.45
N SER A 40 -8.17 -6.78 0.27
CA SER A 40 -8.90 -7.58 1.26
C SER A 40 -8.41 -9.03 1.42
N HIS A 41 -7.49 -9.49 0.57
CA HIS A 41 -6.89 -10.82 0.68
C HIS A 41 -6.09 -10.99 1.99
N PHE A 42 -5.49 -9.91 2.46
CA PHE A 42 -4.79 -9.85 3.74
C PHE A 42 -5.45 -8.82 4.65
N GLN A 43 -5.59 -9.17 5.91
CA GLN A 43 -6.24 -8.32 6.91
C GLN A 43 -5.63 -8.52 8.29
N GLY A 44 -5.92 -7.58 9.19
CA GLY A 44 -5.61 -7.70 10.59
C GLY A 44 -6.71 -7.08 11.46
N GLU A 45 -6.80 -7.53 12.71
CA GLU A 45 -7.75 -7.02 13.70
C GLU A 45 -7.13 -7.02 15.10
N LEU A 46 -7.59 -6.13 15.98
CA LEU A 46 -7.19 -6.16 17.38
C LEU A 46 -7.96 -7.28 18.09
N SER A 47 -7.24 -8.22 18.68
CA SER A 47 -7.74 -9.41 19.37
C SER A 47 -7.12 -9.52 20.75
N PHE A 48 -7.58 -10.48 21.56
CA PHE A 48 -7.01 -10.78 22.88
C PHE A 48 -6.46 -12.20 22.90
N ILE A 49 -5.36 -12.38 23.61
CA ILE A 49 -4.74 -13.70 23.79
C ILE A 49 -5.71 -14.60 24.55
N HIS A 50 -6.01 -15.75 23.97
CA HIS A 50 -6.81 -16.78 24.60
C HIS A 50 -5.96 -18.06 24.77
N GLU A 51 -6.10 -18.74 25.91
CA GLU A 51 -5.51 -20.05 26.14
C GLU A 51 -6.30 -21.12 25.38
N ASP A 52 -6.24 -21.11 24.08
CA ASP A 52 -6.86 -22.09 23.21
C ASP A 52 -5.85 -22.64 22.17
N LYS A 53 -6.23 -23.73 21.49
CA LYS A 53 -5.37 -24.38 20.49
C LYS A 53 -5.28 -23.64 19.13
N TYR A 54 -6.03 -22.55 18.95
CA TYR A 54 -6.11 -21.82 17.69
C TYR A 54 -5.28 -20.53 17.71
N THR A 55 -4.94 -20.04 18.92
CA THR A 55 -4.09 -18.85 19.07
C THR A 55 -2.63 -19.25 18.94
N ASP A 56 -1.91 -18.67 17.98
CA ASP A 56 -0.45 -18.75 17.92
C ASP A 56 0.13 -17.89 19.06
N GLN A 57 0.51 -18.52 20.15
CA GLN A 57 0.92 -17.84 21.38
C GLN A 57 2.19 -17.01 21.18
N GLU A 58 3.18 -17.54 20.46
CA GLU A 58 4.45 -16.83 20.19
C GLU A 58 4.19 -15.57 19.37
N PHE A 59 3.44 -15.69 18.28
CA PHE A 59 3.03 -14.53 17.46
C PHE A 59 2.21 -13.50 18.27
N ALA A 60 1.27 -13.95 19.08
CA ALA A 60 0.42 -13.06 19.88
C ALA A 60 1.22 -12.31 20.94
N GLU A 61 2.19 -12.94 21.59
CA GLU A 61 3.09 -12.31 22.56
C GLU A 61 4.00 -11.29 21.90
N GLU A 62 4.63 -11.61 20.76
CA GLU A 62 5.46 -10.66 19.98
C GLU A 62 4.63 -9.46 19.50
N SER A 63 3.42 -9.70 19.01
CA SER A 63 2.51 -8.66 18.57
C SER A 63 2.05 -7.76 19.72
N SER A 64 1.74 -8.35 20.88
CA SER A 64 1.40 -7.62 22.11
C SER A 64 2.57 -6.75 22.60
N GLN A 65 3.81 -7.26 22.53
CA GLN A 65 5.00 -6.49 22.85
C GLN A 65 5.19 -5.31 21.89
N SER A 66 4.97 -5.51 20.61
CA SER A 66 5.01 -4.42 19.61
C SER A 66 3.96 -3.35 19.89
N LEU A 67 2.74 -3.73 20.31
CA LEU A 67 1.72 -2.77 20.75
C LEU A 67 2.11 -2.00 22.02
N ARG A 68 2.81 -2.65 22.96
CA ARG A 68 3.34 -2.00 24.17
C ARG A 68 4.38 -0.94 23.82
N ASP A 69 5.29 -1.25 22.89
CA ASP A 69 6.31 -0.31 22.44
C ASP A 69 5.66 0.87 21.66
N PHE A 70 4.62 0.58 20.87
CA PHE A 70 3.85 1.62 20.19
C PHE A 70 3.08 2.50 21.18
N TYR A 71 2.48 1.93 22.22
CA TYR A 71 1.87 2.70 23.32
C TYR A 71 2.89 3.62 23.99
N ASN A 72 4.08 3.11 24.32
CA ASN A 72 5.15 3.92 24.92
C ASN A 72 5.54 5.10 24.05
N TYR A 73 5.62 4.89 22.73
CA TYR A 73 5.85 5.99 21.78
C TYR A 73 4.71 7.03 21.82
N LEU A 74 3.45 6.60 21.75
CA LEU A 74 2.29 7.50 21.80
C LEU A 74 2.23 8.26 23.12
N HIS A 75 2.49 7.60 24.24
CA HIS A 75 2.56 8.23 25.55
C HIS A 75 3.66 9.29 25.61
N ASN A 76 4.86 8.99 25.10
CA ASN A 76 5.98 9.93 25.12
C ASN A 76 5.73 11.17 24.24
N ILE A 77 5.09 11.05 23.07
CA ILE A 77 4.74 12.21 22.24
C ILE A 77 3.61 13.03 22.88
N ASN A 78 2.72 12.39 23.65
CA ASN A 78 1.69 13.10 24.42
C ASN A 78 2.30 13.91 25.55
N GLU A 79 3.18 13.31 26.37
CA GLU A 79 3.89 14.00 27.46
C GLU A 79 4.73 15.19 26.98
N ARG A 80 5.26 15.11 25.77
CA ARG A 80 6.02 16.22 25.15
C ARG A 80 5.13 17.29 24.51
N GLY A 81 3.79 17.12 24.54
CA GLY A 81 2.85 18.04 23.90
C GLY A 81 2.91 18.01 22.36
N GLU A 82 3.45 16.94 21.77
CA GLU A 82 3.57 16.77 20.33
C GLU A 82 2.36 16.06 19.72
N MET A 83 1.46 15.53 20.55
CA MET A 83 0.21 14.90 20.10
C MET A 83 -0.85 15.99 19.89
N PHE A 84 -1.33 16.16 18.68
CA PHE A 84 -2.32 17.18 18.31
C PHE A 84 -3.72 16.60 18.04
N PHE A 85 -3.97 15.39 18.53
CA PHE A 85 -5.25 14.68 18.48
C PHE A 85 -5.52 14.00 19.82
N GLU A 86 -6.81 13.82 20.15
CA GLU A 86 -7.23 13.22 21.41
C GLU A 86 -7.25 11.69 21.31
N PHE A 87 -6.70 11.03 22.32
CA PHE A 87 -6.51 9.59 22.33
C PHE A 87 -6.67 9.00 23.72
N ASP A 88 -7.45 7.94 23.86
CA ASP A 88 -7.65 7.24 25.14
C ASP A 88 -6.47 6.30 25.44
N LEU A 89 -5.34 6.88 25.83
CA LEU A 89 -4.12 6.16 26.19
C LEU A 89 -4.31 5.24 27.40
N ASN A 90 -5.19 5.62 28.34
CA ASN A 90 -5.44 4.80 29.53
C ASN A 90 -6.13 3.47 29.14
N ARG A 91 -7.13 3.56 28.28
CA ARG A 91 -7.82 2.36 27.78
C ARG A 91 -6.90 1.50 26.91
N LEU A 92 -6.09 2.12 26.03
CA LEU A 92 -5.10 1.38 25.23
C LEU A 92 -4.15 0.60 26.13
N LYS A 93 -3.62 1.23 27.21
CA LYS A 93 -2.75 0.58 28.17
C LYS A 93 -3.42 -0.62 28.83
N LEU A 94 -4.63 -0.45 29.33
CA LEU A 94 -5.39 -1.51 29.99
C LEU A 94 -5.66 -2.70 29.05
N ASP A 95 -6.07 -2.43 27.82
CA ASP A 95 -6.33 -3.50 26.83
C ASP A 95 -5.04 -4.28 26.50
N ILE A 96 -3.88 -3.61 26.42
CA ILE A 96 -2.58 -4.27 26.23
C ILE A 96 -2.20 -5.13 27.48
N GLU A 97 -2.43 -4.60 28.68
CA GLU A 97 -2.19 -5.34 29.93
C GLU A 97 -3.08 -6.59 30.06
N LEU A 98 -4.28 -6.56 29.44
CA LEU A 98 -5.20 -7.70 29.32
C LEU A 98 -4.84 -8.68 28.19
N GLY A 99 -3.69 -8.49 27.52
CA GLY A 99 -3.22 -9.39 26.49
C GLY A 99 -3.74 -9.05 25.08
N MET A 100 -4.04 -7.78 24.80
CA MET A 100 -4.39 -7.37 23.44
C MET A 100 -3.19 -7.47 22.50
N TYR A 101 -3.44 -8.00 21.31
CA TYR A 101 -2.47 -8.08 20.21
C TYR A 101 -3.15 -7.76 18.88
N PHE A 102 -2.34 -7.51 17.84
CA PHE A 102 -2.84 -7.32 16.47
C PHE A 102 -2.69 -8.63 15.71
N GLU A 103 -3.79 -9.37 15.58
CA GLU A 103 -3.86 -10.58 14.77
C GLU A 103 -3.85 -10.18 13.29
N SER A 104 -2.88 -10.67 12.52
CA SER A 104 -2.69 -10.21 11.15
C SER A 104 -2.17 -11.29 10.22
N SER A 105 -2.81 -11.42 9.06
CA SER A 105 -2.30 -12.18 7.92
C SER A 105 -1.44 -11.35 6.96
N ILE A 106 -1.27 -10.03 7.22
CA ILE A 106 -0.54 -9.11 6.34
C ILE A 106 0.97 -9.33 6.52
N PRO A 107 1.69 -9.83 5.51
CA PRO A 107 3.12 -10.09 5.65
C PRO A 107 3.91 -8.79 5.85
N GLN A 108 4.78 -8.78 6.87
CA GLN A 108 5.60 -7.61 7.22
C GLN A 108 6.76 -7.43 6.22
N GLY A 109 7.02 -6.19 5.81
CA GLY A 109 8.10 -5.87 4.87
C GLY A 109 7.79 -6.19 3.40
N PHE A 110 6.54 -6.50 3.06
CA PHE A 110 6.11 -6.82 1.69
C PHE A 110 5.51 -5.63 0.91
N GLY A 111 5.54 -4.42 1.47
CA GLY A 111 5.10 -3.20 0.79
C GLY A 111 3.58 -3.01 0.73
N ILE A 112 2.81 -3.82 1.45
CA ILE A 112 1.34 -3.81 1.43
C ILE A 112 0.68 -3.26 2.72
N GLY A 113 1.44 -2.51 3.54
CA GLY A 113 0.89 -1.68 4.61
C GLY A 113 0.54 -2.41 5.90
N SER A 114 1.36 -3.36 6.36
CA SER A 114 1.15 -4.05 7.65
C SER A 114 1.11 -3.08 8.83
N SER A 115 2.10 -2.18 8.96
CA SER A 115 2.10 -1.11 9.98
C SER A 115 0.89 -0.18 9.85
N GLY A 116 0.51 0.15 8.61
CA GLY A 116 -0.64 0.99 8.33
C GLY A 116 -1.96 0.40 8.83
N ALA A 117 -2.17 -0.90 8.66
CA ALA A 117 -3.34 -1.60 9.15
C ALA A 117 -3.41 -1.58 10.70
N LEU A 118 -2.29 -1.82 11.37
CA LEU A 118 -2.19 -1.74 12.84
C LEU A 118 -2.50 -0.31 13.33
N VAL A 119 -1.88 0.71 12.74
CA VAL A 119 -2.13 2.12 13.10
C VAL A 119 -3.59 2.49 12.89
N ALA A 120 -4.21 2.06 11.79
CA ALA A 120 -5.63 2.31 11.51
C ALA A 120 -6.54 1.64 12.55
N ALA A 121 -6.23 0.39 12.96
CA ALA A 121 -6.98 -0.35 13.97
C ALA A 121 -6.90 0.33 15.34
N VAL A 122 -5.70 0.74 15.75
CA VAL A 122 -5.48 1.44 17.02
C VAL A 122 -6.18 2.80 17.01
N TYR A 123 -6.11 3.56 15.92
CA TYR A 123 -6.85 4.83 15.79
C TYR A 123 -8.37 4.61 15.89
N GLU A 124 -8.93 3.65 15.18
CA GLU A 124 -10.37 3.38 15.19
C GLU A 124 -10.86 3.08 16.61
N LYS A 125 -10.09 2.33 17.38
CA LYS A 125 -10.52 1.87 18.72
C LYS A 125 -10.31 2.94 19.81
N TYR A 126 -9.28 3.77 19.73
CA TYR A 126 -8.85 4.63 20.85
C TYR A 126 -8.86 6.14 20.57
N ALA A 127 -9.07 6.60 19.33
CA ALA A 127 -9.24 8.02 19.09
C ALA A 127 -10.58 8.52 19.66
N VAL A 128 -10.56 9.60 20.45
CA VAL A 128 -11.74 10.12 21.16
C VAL A 128 -12.71 10.77 20.19
N ASN A 129 -12.26 11.75 19.40
CA ASN A 129 -13.06 12.48 18.41
C ASN A 129 -12.69 12.04 16.99
N ARG A 130 -12.85 10.74 16.72
CA ARG A 130 -12.39 10.15 15.45
C ARG A 130 -13.18 10.67 14.25
N ILE A 131 -12.47 10.90 13.16
CA ILE A 131 -13.06 11.18 11.86
C ILE A 131 -13.53 9.85 11.27
N LEU A 132 -14.85 9.69 11.09
CA LEU A 132 -15.40 8.45 10.54
C LEU A 132 -15.12 8.33 9.03
N PRO A 133 -14.80 7.11 8.55
CA PRO A 133 -14.68 6.88 7.12
C PRO A 133 -16.05 6.98 6.46
N ASP A 134 -16.17 7.84 5.44
CA ASP A 134 -17.37 8.03 4.63
C ASP A 134 -16.95 8.14 3.16
N SER A 135 -17.79 7.67 2.24
CA SER A 135 -17.57 7.80 0.81
C SER A 135 -17.53 9.23 0.30
N SER A 136 -18.10 10.17 1.06
CA SER A 136 -18.16 11.61 0.77
C SER A 136 -17.21 12.47 1.62
N ILE A 137 -16.25 11.83 2.31
CA ILE A 137 -15.34 12.53 3.23
C ILE A 137 -14.57 13.67 2.53
N PRO A 138 -14.62 14.91 3.06
CA PRO A 138 -13.92 16.05 2.46
C PRO A 138 -12.40 15.89 2.46
N SER A 139 -11.74 16.46 1.46
CA SER A 139 -10.28 16.40 1.30
C SER A 139 -9.53 16.93 2.55
N GLU A 140 -10.04 17.99 3.19
CA GLU A 140 -9.44 18.54 4.41
C GLU A 140 -9.44 17.51 5.56
N LYS A 141 -10.52 16.73 5.69
CA LYS A 141 -10.62 15.66 6.69
C LYS A 141 -9.66 14.52 6.39
N LEU A 142 -9.49 14.16 5.12
CA LEU A 142 -8.49 13.17 4.70
C LEU A 142 -7.07 13.65 4.97
N GLN A 143 -6.78 14.93 4.74
CA GLN A 143 -5.49 15.52 5.07
C GLN A 143 -5.25 15.57 6.59
N GLN A 144 -6.29 15.86 7.39
CA GLN A 144 -6.20 15.80 8.85
C GLN A 144 -5.88 14.38 9.32
N LEU A 145 -6.61 13.36 8.82
CA LEU A 145 -6.32 11.96 9.10
C LEU A 145 -4.90 11.57 8.69
N LYS A 146 -4.48 11.97 7.49
CA LYS A 146 -3.12 11.72 6.99
C LYS A 146 -2.06 12.25 7.95
N LYS A 147 -2.23 13.47 8.49
CA LYS A 147 -1.30 14.06 9.48
C LYS A 147 -1.27 13.27 10.78
N ILE A 148 -2.43 12.86 11.30
CA ILE A 148 -2.54 12.02 12.49
C ILE A 148 -1.81 10.69 12.26
N PHE A 149 -2.14 10.02 11.17
CA PHE A 149 -1.53 8.75 10.80
C PHE A 149 -0.04 8.84 10.52
N SER A 150 0.44 9.92 9.91
CA SER A 150 1.87 10.18 9.74
C SER A 150 2.59 10.23 11.10
N LYS A 151 2.02 10.94 12.09
CA LYS A 151 2.60 11.02 13.44
C LYS A 151 2.62 9.65 14.12
N MET A 152 1.52 8.89 14.04
CA MET A 152 1.43 7.56 14.64
C MET A 152 2.38 6.56 13.95
N GLU A 153 2.38 6.49 12.61
CA GLU A 153 3.18 5.54 11.83
C GLU A 153 4.69 5.83 11.87
N SER A 154 5.08 7.06 12.26
CA SER A 154 6.50 7.41 12.45
C SER A 154 7.20 6.56 13.50
N PHE A 155 6.47 5.88 14.38
CA PHE A 155 7.02 4.86 15.28
C PHE A 155 7.75 3.75 14.51
N PHE A 156 7.17 3.26 13.41
CA PHE A 156 7.70 2.13 12.65
C PHE A 156 8.81 2.52 11.66
N HIS A 157 8.78 3.76 11.16
CA HIS A 157 9.60 4.16 10.00
C HIS A 157 10.43 5.44 10.23
N GLY A 158 10.38 6.02 11.45
CA GLY A 158 11.00 7.30 11.78
C GLY A 158 10.26 8.48 11.13
N VAL A 159 10.09 8.45 9.81
CA VAL A 159 9.27 9.43 9.06
C VAL A 159 8.28 8.68 8.18
N SER A 160 7.02 9.03 8.29
CA SER A 160 5.96 8.42 7.48
C SER A 160 5.10 9.49 6.79
N SER A 161 4.59 9.16 5.61
CA SER A 161 3.62 9.99 4.89
C SER A 161 2.21 9.89 5.48
N GLY A 162 1.89 8.87 6.27
CA GLY A 162 0.56 8.57 6.79
C GLY A 162 -0.42 8.01 5.74
N MET A 163 0.04 7.72 4.52
CA MET A 163 -0.83 7.27 3.42
C MET A 163 -1.25 5.81 3.58
N ASP A 164 -0.38 4.96 4.09
CA ASP A 164 -0.67 3.55 4.27
C ASP A 164 -1.81 3.35 5.29
N PRO A 165 -1.71 3.89 6.52
CA PRO A 165 -2.82 3.79 7.46
C PRO A 165 -4.07 4.55 6.99
N LEU A 166 -3.93 5.65 6.25
CA LEU A 166 -5.09 6.35 5.68
C LEU A 166 -5.87 5.44 4.74
N ASN A 167 -5.20 4.72 3.83
CA ASN A 167 -5.88 3.80 2.93
C ASN A 167 -6.50 2.61 3.67
N CYS A 168 -5.78 2.02 4.63
CA CYS A 168 -6.28 0.93 5.47
C CYS A 168 -7.53 1.35 6.28
N TYR A 169 -7.58 2.61 6.73
CA TYR A 169 -8.69 3.17 7.49
C TYR A 169 -9.91 3.51 6.62
N ILE A 170 -9.69 4.23 5.50
CA ILE A 170 -10.76 4.67 4.60
C ILE A 170 -11.37 3.50 3.82
N ARG A 171 -10.58 2.44 3.54
CA ARG A 171 -11.02 1.21 2.84
C ARG A 171 -11.61 1.46 1.44
N ASN A 172 -11.22 2.56 0.81
CA ASN A 172 -11.59 2.92 -0.56
C ASN A 172 -10.34 3.23 -1.37
N PRO A 173 -10.36 3.05 -2.68
CA PRO A 173 -9.28 3.57 -3.53
C PRO A 173 -9.12 5.07 -3.33
N LEU A 174 -7.87 5.53 -3.15
CA LEU A 174 -7.54 6.92 -2.94
C LEU A 174 -6.63 7.42 -4.06
N LEU A 175 -7.06 8.52 -4.70
CA LEU A 175 -6.24 9.29 -5.63
C LEU A 175 -5.59 10.45 -4.87
N ILE A 176 -4.28 10.51 -4.94
CA ILE A 176 -3.45 11.61 -4.44
C ILE A 176 -2.98 12.41 -5.64
N LYS A 177 -3.15 13.73 -5.60
CA LYS A 177 -2.71 14.65 -6.66
C LYS A 177 -1.45 15.41 -6.27
N PRO A 178 -0.74 16.03 -7.25
CA PRO A 178 0.45 16.83 -6.99
C PRO A 178 0.23 17.99 -6.01
N ASP A 179 -0.98 18.58 -5.99
CA ASP A 179 -1.39 19.59 -5.02
C ASP A 179 -1.65 19.06 -3.61
N SER A 180 -1.27 17.81 -3.36
CA SER A 180 -1.51 17.06 -2.12
C SER A 180 -2.99 16.83 -1.79
N SER A 181 -3.92 17.16 -2.67
CA SER A 181 -5.33 16.80 -2.47
C SER A 181 -5.52 15.30 -2.55
N ILE A 182 -6.40 14.79 -1.68
CA ILE A 182 -6.72 13.36 -1.59
C ILE A 182 -8.21 13.21 -1.79
N LYS A 183 -8.61 12.23 -2.60
CA LYS A 183 -10.03 11.92 -2.79
C LYS A 183 -10.26 10.43 -3.01
N PRO A 184 -11.37 9.87 -2.50
CA PRO A 184 -11.84 8.56 -2.91
C PRO A 184 -12.19 8.55 -4.40
N VAL A 185 -11.88 7.45 -5.06
CA VAL A 185 -12.20 7.25 -6.49
C VAL A 185 -12.75 5.84 -6.72
N GLY A 186 -13.55 5.67 -7.78
CA GLY A 186 -13.91 4.35 -8.27
C GLY A 186 -12.82 3.83 -9.21
N ILE A 187 -12.47 2.56 -9.09
CA ILE A 187 -11.63 1.87 -10.07
C ILE A 187 -12.49 0.87 -10.82
N PRO A 188 -12.38 0.80 -12.15
CA PRO A 188 -13.06 -0.22 -12.92
C PRO A 188 -12.66 -1.62 -12.44
N ARG A 189 -13.64 -2.50 -12.25
CA ARG A 189 -13.40 -3.87 -11.78
C ARG A 189 -12.85 -4.78 -12.87
N GLU A 190 -13.10 -4.44 -14.12
CA GLU A 190 -12.74 -5.24 -15.27
C GLU A 190 -11.76 -4.46 -16.15
N PHE A 191 -10.49 -4.80 -16.09
CA PHE A 191 -9.46 -4.30 -17.02
C PHE A 191 -9.69 -4.76 -18.47
N SER A 192 -10.38 -5.83 -18.62
CA SER A 192 -10.97 -6.46 -19.79
C SER A 192 -11.73 -7.68 -19.27
N LYS A 193 -12.52 -8.35 -20.10
CA LYS A 193 -13.23 -9.59 -19.66
C LYS A 193 -12.28 -10.68 -19.16
N SER A 194 -10.98 -10.60 -19.46
CA SER A 194 -9.95 -11.60 -19.15
C SER A 194 -8.74 -11.04 -18.42
N GLY A 195 -8.60 -9.70 -18.32
CA GLY A 195 -7.45 -9.03 -17.72
C GLY A 195 -7.48 -8.98 -16.20
N GLY A 196 -6.41 -8.47 -15.61
CA GLY A 196 -6.34 -8.33 -14.16
C GLY A 196 -5.03 -7.78 -13.62
N ILE A 197 -5.05 -7.57 -12.31
CA ILE A 197 -3.91 -7.22 -11.49
C ILE A 197 -3.47 -8.47 -10.73
N PHE A 198 -2.17 -8.65 -10.54
CA PHE A 198 -1.63 -9.75 -9.76
C PHE A 198 -0.38 -9.35 -9.00
N LEU A 199 -0.06 -10.13 -7.98
CA LEU A 199 1.17 -10.02 -7.19
C LEU A 199 2.05 -11.24 -7.44
N ILE A 200 3.36 -11.00 -7.48
CA ILE A 200 4.39 -12.03 -7.42
C ILE A 200 5.09 -11.91 -6.08
N ASN A 201 5.08 -12.98 -5.29
CA ASN A 201 5.81 -13.03 -4.04
C ASN A 201 7.30 -13.30 -4.32
N THR A 202 8.19 -12.40 -3.91
CA THR A 202 9.63 -12.55 -4.10
C THR A 202 10.31 -13.45 -3.06
N GLY A 203 9.56 -13.90 -2.05
CA GLY A 203 10.04 -14.79 -0.99
C GLY A 203 10.89 -14.12 0.10
N LYS A 204 11.19 -12.83 -0.01
CA LYS A 204 12.00 -12.10 0.96
C LYS A 204 11.43 -10.70 1.20
N PRO A 205 11.41 -10.19 2.46
CA PRO A 205 10.96 -8.83 2.73
C PRO A 205 11.93 -7.79 2.13
N GLY A 206 11.39 -6.64 1.72
CA GLY A 206 12.16 -5.49 1.26
C GLY A 206 12.56 -4.58 2.43
N LYS A 207 13.60 -3.76 2.21
CA LYS A 207 14.04 -2.71 3.16
C LYS A 207 13.85 -1.33 2.51
N THR A 208 12.85 -0.59 2.96
CA THR A 208 12.43 0.68 2.33
C THR A 208 13.50 1.77 2.42
N GLY A 209 14.05 2.04 3.61
CA GLY A 209 14.94 3.18 3.84
C GLY A 209 16.14 3.25 2.89
N PRO A 210 16.97 2.19 2.74
CA PRO A 210 18.10 2.21 1.83
C PRO A 210 17.74 2.48 0.37
N LEU A 211 16.59 1.97 -0.09
CA LEU A 211 16.15 2.13 -1.49
C LEU A 211 15.59 3.52 -1.77
N VAL A 212 14.89 4.11 -0.82
CA VAL A 212 14.45 5.51 -0.89
C VAL A 212 15.66 6.45 -0.93
N ASN A 213 16.65 6.21 -0.08
CA ASN A 213 17.89 6.98 -0.10
C ASN A 213 18.61 6.84 -1.45
N LEU A 214 18.70 5.63 -1.99
CA LEU A 214 19.31 5.38 -3.30
C LEU A 214 18.57 6.16 -4.41
N PHE A 215 17.23 6.22 -4.37
CA PHE A 215 16.47 7.02 -5.34
C PHE A 215 16.82 8.51 -5.24
N PHE A 216 16.87 9.07 -4.02
CA PHE A 216 17.25 10.47 -3.84
C PHE A 216 18.69 10.76 -4.26
N GLU A 217 19.63 9.86 -4.02
CA GLU A 217 21.01 10.01 -4.51
C GLU A 217 21.04 10.04 -6.05
N LYS A 218 20.30 9.14 -6.72
CA LYS A 218 20.17 9.18 -8.19
C LYS A 218 19.51 10.47 -8.69
N CYS A 219 18.55 11.03 -7.95
CA CYS A 219 17.91 12.30 -8.33
C CYS A 219 18.85 13.52 -8.23
N LYS A 220 20.02 13.41 -7.63
CA LYS A 220 21.05 14.45 -7.67
C LYS A 220 21.75 14.56 -9.03
N GLU A 221 21.65 13.51 -9.85
CA GLU A 221 22.14 13.49 -11.22
C GLU A 221 21.08 14.15 -12.14
N ASP A 222 21.42 15.27 -12.77
CA ASP A 222 20.49 16.04 -13.60
C ASP A 222 19.86 15.22 -14.72
N GLU A 223 20.62 14.34 -15.36
CA GLU A 223 20.12 13.46 -16.43
C GLU A 223 19.03 12.52 -15.90
N PHE A 224 19.27 11.84 -14.78
CA PHE A 224 18.30 10.95 -14.17
C PHE A 224 17.06 11.73 -13.70
N PHE A 225 17.24 12.88 -13.05
CA PHE A 225 16.12 13.68 -12.57
C PHE A 225 15.25 14.23 -13.71
N ASN A 226 15.88 14.64 -14.82
CA ASN A 226 15.15 15.05 -16.03
C ASN A 226 14.36 13.88 -16.63
N ARG A 227 14.90 12.67 -16.62
CA ARG A 227 14.15 11.47 -17.03
C ARG A 227 12.98 11.14 -16.10
N VAL A 228 13.16 11.30 -14.78
CA VAL A 228 12.04 11.15 -13.82
C VAL A 228 10.92 12.14 -14.16
N LYS A 229 11.25 13.42 -14.40
CA LYS A 229 10.26 14.47 -14.72
C LYS A 229 9.58 14.27 -16.07
N ASN A 230 10.32 13.89 -17.09
CA ASN A 230 9.82 13.91 -18.47
C ASN A 230 9.30 12.53 -18.94
N GLU A 231 9.62 11.45 -18.21
CA GLU A 231 9.19 10.08 -18.55
C GLU A 231 8.39 9.44 -17.42
N MET A 232 9.00 9.22 -16.23
CA MET A 232 8.37 8.47 -15.14
C MET A 232 7.08 9.11 -14.63
N ILE A 233 7.11 10.40 -14.34
CA ILE A 233 5.94 11.17 -13.86
C ILE A 233 4.82 11.16 -14.89
N PRO A 234 5.04 11.55 -16.17
CA PRO A 234 4.02 11.48 -17.20
C PRO A 234 3.45 10.07 -17.39
N PHE A 235 4.28 9.02 -17.44
CA PHE A 235 3.79 7.64 -17.57
C PHE A 235 2.92 7.22 -16.38
N THR A 236 3.33 7.59 -15.16
CA THR A 236 2.55 7.34 -13.93
C THR A 236 1.20 8.05 -14.00
N ASN A 237 1.19 9.36 -14.26
CA ASN A 237 -0.02 10.17 -14.28
C ASN A 237 -1.00 9.71 -15.37
N GLN A 238 -0.49 9.46 -16.58
CA GLN A 238 -1.30 8.99 -17.71
C GLN A 238 -1.86 7.59 -17.47
N SER A 239 -1.11 6.68 -16.82
CA SER A 239 -1.64 5.39 -16.42
C SER A 239 -2.79 5.52 -15.43
N ILE A 240 -2.67 6.40 -14.43
CA ILE A 240 -3.73 6.68 -13.46
C ILE A 240 -4.96 7.29 -14.16
N GLU A 241 -4.76 8.28 -15.03
CA GLU A 241 -5.87 8.91 -15.74
C GLU A 241 -6.60 7.94 -16.66
N ALA A 242 -5.85 7.11 -17.39
CA ALA A 242 -6.40 6.15 -18.33
C ALA A 242 -7.23 5.07 -17.59
N ILE A 243 -6.71 4.51 -16.49
CA ILE A 243 -7.48 3.52 -15.72
C ILE A 243 -8.75 4.11 -15.11
N LEU A 244 -8.72 5.35 -14.63
CA LEU A 244 -9.89 6.03 -14.07
C LEU A 244 -10.95 6.41 -15.14
N LYS A 245 -10.57 6.44 -16.42
CA LYS A 245 -11.45 6.71 -17.57
C LYS A 245 -11.90 5.46 -18.32
N ASP A 246 -11.56 4.26 -17.84
CA ASP A 246 -11.79 2.98 -18.57
C ASP A 246 -11.07 2.90 -19.93
N ASP A 247 -10.04 3.72 -20.17
CA ASP A 247 -9.23 3.65 -21.41
C ASP A 247 -8.10 2.63 -21.26
N PHE A 248 -8.44 1.35 -21.40
CA PHE A 248 -7.48 0.27 -21.20
C PHE A 248 -6.39 0.21 -22.27
N LYS A 249 -6.65 0.68 -23.47
CA LYS A 249 -5.65 0.73 -24.54
C LYS A 249 -4.53 1.72 -24.17
N GLU A 250 -4.91 2.94 -23.76
CA GLU A 250 -3.96 3.95 -23.32
C GLU A 250 -3.28 3.51 -22.02
N PHE A 251 -4.04 2.92 -21.08
CA PHE A 251 -3.51 2.38 -19.84
C PHE A 251 -2.36 1.41 -20.06
N PHE A 252 -2.55 0.36 -20.87
CA PHE A 252 -1.50 -0.64 -21.12
C PHE A 252 -0.33 -0.05 -21.91
N SER A 253 -0.57 0.90 -22.80
CA SER A 253 0.48 1.64 -23.52
C SER A 253 1.40 2.38 -22.54
N LYS A 254 0.82 3.16 -21.61
CA LYS A 254 1.60 3.94 -20.61
C LYS A 254 2.24 3.06 -19.56
N LEU A 255 1.54 2.02 -19.12
CA LEU A 255 2.07 1.04 -18.19
C LEU A 255 3.29 0.30 -18.76
N ARG A 256 3.27 -0.07 -20.05
CA ARG A 256 4.44 -0.65 -20.73
C ARG A 256 5.64 0.29 -20.66
N SER A 257 5.41 1.57 -20.95
CA SER A 257 6.47 2.60 -20.90
C SER A 257 7.00 2.77 -19.47
N LEU A 258 6.11 2.83 -18.47
CA LEU A 258 6.49 2.91 -17.06
C LEU A 258 7.28 1.67 -16.61
N SER A 259 6.80 0.48 -16.96
CA SER A 259 7.47 -0.79 -16.65
C SER A 259 8.89 -0.85 -17.23
N GLY A 260 9.05 -0.43 -18.49
CA GLY A 260 10.35 -0.32 -19.16
C GLY A 260 11.27 0.70 -18.49
N PHE A 261 10.73 1.86 -18.10
CA PHE A 261 11.47 2.88 -17.35
C PHE A 261 11.99 2.32 -16.02
N LEU A 262 11.14 1.65 -15.26
CA LEU A 262 11.51 1.07 -13.95
C LEU A 262 12.62 0.03 -14.10
N LEU A 263 12.49 -0.90 -15.05
CA LEU A 263 13.50 -1.92 -15.29
C LEU A 263 14.86 -1.31 -15.69
N SER A 264 14.84 -0.27 -16.53
CA SER A 264 16.07 0.35 -17.04
C SER A 264 16.75 1.26 -16.03
N ASN A 265 15.99 1.99 -15.19
CA ASN A 265 16.51 3.07 -14.37
C ASN A 265 16.52 2.76 -12.87
N LEU A 266 15.63 1.87 -12.39
CA LEU A 266 15.50 1.47 -10.99
C LEU A 266 15.85 -0.02 -10.78
N LYS A 267 16.67 -0.57 -11.65
CA LYS A 267 17.11 -1.97 -11.60
C LYS A 267 17.63 -2.44 -10.23
N PRO A 268 18.39 -1.64 -9.46
CA PRO A 268 18.82 -2.02 -8.11
C PRO A 268 17.67 -2.20 -7.10
N MET A 269 16.47 -1.68 -7.39
CA MET A 269 15.28 -1.82 -6.57
C MET A 269 14.46 -3.06 -6.92
N ILE A 270 14.85 -3.78 -7.97
CA ILE A 270 14.20 -5.00 -8.45
C ILE A 270 15.09 -6.19 -8.05
N PRO A 271 14.60 -7.21 -7.33
CA PRO A 271 15.41 -8.37 -7.02
C PRO A 271 15.93 -9.05 -8.30
N GLU A 272 17.22 -9.38 -8.33
CA GLU A 272 17.94 -9.82 -9.53
C GLU A 272 17.27 -11.01 -10.23
N ALA A 273 16.74 -11.96 -9.46
CA ALA A 273 16.04 -13.13 -9.98
C ALA A 273 14.84 -12.78 -10.88
N TYR A 274 14.29 -11.57 -10.75
CA TYR A 274 13.11 -11.12 -11.50
C TYR A 274 13.44 -10.24 -12.71
N HIS A 275 14.69 -9.87 -12.94
CA HIS A 275 15.07 -9.03 -14.09
C HIS A 275 14.69 -9.68 -15.42
N SER A 276 15.02 -10.96 -15.62
CA SER A 276 14.69 -11.71 -16.84
C SER A 276 13.19 -11.94 -17.01
N ILE A 277 12.47 -12.16 -15.91
CA ILE A 277 11.02 -12.32 -15.90
C ILE A 277 10.34 -11.00 -16.29
N TRP A 278 10.82 -9.89 -15.75
CA TRP A 278 10.30 -8.55 -16.07
C TRP A 278 10.55 -8.20 -17.55
N GLN A 279 11.79 -8.41 -18.04
CA GLN A 279 12.13 -8.18 -19.44
C GLN A 279 11.26 -9.02 -20.38
N HIS A 280 11.03 -10.29 -20.03
CA HIS A 280 10.21 -11.19 -20.84
C HIS A 280 8.75 -10.69 -20.97
N GLY A 281 8.17 -10.14 -19.90
CA GLY A 281 6.84 -9.51 -19.96
C GLY A 281 6.80 -8.33 -20.94
N LEU A 282 7.83 -7.48 -20.93
CA LEU A 282 7.97 -6.35 -21.87
C LEU A 282 8.14 -6.82 -23.33
N ASP A 283 8.92 -7.87 -23.57
CA ASP A 283 9.19 -8.39 -24.90
C ASP A 283 7.95 -9.04 -25.54
N THR A 284 7.22 -9.81 -24.73
CA THR A 284 6.02 -10.53 -25.22
C THR A 284 4.75 -9.69 -25.18
N GLY A 285 4.71 -8.64 -24.35
CA GLY A 285 3.50 -7.87 -24.10
C GLY A 285 2.41 -8.62 -23.32
N THR A 286 2.71 -9.80 -22.80
CA THR A 286 1.73 -10.63 -22.08
C THR A 286 1.40 -10.09 -20.70
N TYR A 287 2.37 -9.46 -20.05
CA TYR A 287 2.20 -8.78 -18.75
C TYR A 287 3.23 -7.68 -18.58
N TYR A 288 2.92 -6.73 -17.70
CA TYR A 288 3.82 -5.65 -17.33
C TYR A 288 3.98 -5.62 -15.81
N LEU A 289 5.23 -5.65 -15.35
CA LEU A 289 5.55 -5.60 -13.93
C LEU A 289 5.90 -4.18 -13.50
N LYS A 290 5.74 -3.91 -12.22
CA LYS A 290 6.20 -2.73 -11.52
C LYS A 290 6.51 -3.06 -10.06
N LEU A 291 7.18 -2.15 -9.36
CA LEU A 291 7.42 -2.27 -7.93
C LEU A 291 6.09 -2.22 -7.15
N CYS A 292 6.03 -2.95 -6.04
CA CYS A 292 4.98 -2.83 -5.04
C CYS A 292 5.58 -2.15 -3.80
N GLY A 293 5.42 -0.84 -3.68
CA GLY A 293 6.13 -0.01 -2.70
C GLY A 293 7.58 0.27 -3.12
N SER A 294 8.53 0.23 -2.18
CA SER A 294 9.94 0.57 -2.44
C SER A 294 10.73 -0.48 -3.22
N GLY A 295 10.22 -1.69 -3.36
CA GLY A 295 10.96 -2.78 -3.99
C GLY A 295 12.01 -3.43 -3.09
N GLY A 296 13.02 -4.06 -3.70
CA GLY A 296 14.08 -4.79 -3.00
C GLY A 296 13.66 -6.14 -2.43
N GLY A 297 12.40 -6.48 -2.55
CA GLY A 297 11.76 -7.68 -1.98
C GLY A 297 10.25 -7.48 -1.85
N GLY A 298 9.59 -8.29 -1.03
CA GLY A 298 8.16 -8.25 -0.84
C GLY A 298 7.40 -8.74 -2.07
N PHE A 299 6.46 -7.95 -2.56
CA PHE A 299 5.74 -8.24 -3.79
C PHE A 299 6.23 -7.42 -4.98
N LEU A 300 6.13 -8.00 -6.18
CA LEU A 300 6.06 -7.25 -7.44
C LEU A 300 4.61 -7.19 -7.88
N LEU A 301 4.20 -6.05 -8.42
CA LEU A 301 2.85 -5.83 -8.93
C LEU A 301 2.84 -6.04 -10.45
N GLY A 302 1.89 -6.83 -10.93
CA GLY A 302 1.74 -7.12 -12.35
C GLY A 302 0.36 -6.80 -12.88
N PHE A 303 0.30 -6.46 -14.16
CA PHE A 303 -0.93 -6.18 -14.90
C PHE A 303 -0.92 -6.93 -16.23
N THR A 304 -2.08 -7.39 -16.66
CA THR A 304 -2.23 -8.14 -17.90
C THR A 304 -3.61 -7.96 -18.51
N GLU A 305 -3.71 -8.07 -19.83
CA GLU A 305 -4.98 -8.15 -20.55
C GLU A 305 -5.57 -9.57 -20.54
N ASP A 306 -4.75 -10.59 -20.22
CA ASP A 306 -5.18 -11.99 -20.10
C ASP A 306 -4.48 -12.67 -18.91
N ILE A 307 -5.21 -12.80 -17.80
CA ILE A 307 -4.70 -13.37 -16.56
C ILE A 307 -4.35 -14.87 -16.70
N LYS A 308 -5.03 -15.61 -17.60
CA LYS A 308 -4.75 -17.03 -17.84
C LYS A 308 -3.45 -17.19 -18.61
N ALA A 309 -3.25 -16.40 -19.66
CA ALA A 309 -2.01 -16.38 -20.42
C ALA A 309 -0.81 -15.98 -19.57
N ALA A 310 -0.96 -14.89 -18.77
CA ALA A 310 0.08 -14.44 -17.86
C ALA A 310 0.43 -15.52 -16.82
N ARG A 311 -0.57 -16.15 -16.20
CA ARG A 311 -0.37 -17.25 -15.23
C ARG A 311 0.38 -18.43 -15.85
N GLN A 312 -0.01 -18.87 -17.04
CA GLN A 312 0.65 -19.98 -17.73
C GLN A 312 2.11 -19.65 -18.06
N MET A 313 2.36 -18.44 -18.55
CA MET A 313 3.70 -17.99 -18.91
C MET A 313 4.62 -17.85 -17.69
N LEU A 314 4.13 -17.29 -16.58
CA LEU A 314 4.89 -17.15 -15.35
C LEU A 314 5.12 -18.52 -14.68
N LYS A 315 4.13 -19.40 -14.69
CA LYS A 315 4.27 -20.77 -14.17
C LYS A 315 5.34 -21.58 -14.92
N SER A 316 5.52 -21.39 -16.23
CA SER A 316 6.59 -22.03 -16.99
C SER A 316 8.00 -21.57 -16.60
N ARG A 317 8.10 -20.56 -15.73
CA ARG A 317 9.32 -19.99 -15.15
C ARG A 317 9.38 -20.13 -13.64
N ASP A 318 8.60 -21.08 -13.09
CA ASP A 318 8.47 -21.35 -11.65
C ASP A 318 8.00 -20.14 -10.81
N VAL A 319 7.18 -19.25 -11.41
CA VAL A 319 6.62 -18.09 -10.73
C VAL A 319 5.11 -18.24 -10.60
N GLU A 320 4.65 -18.23 -9.35
CA GLU A 320 3.22 -18.21 -9.04
C GLU A 320 2.72 -16.78 -8.83
N ILE A 321 1.44 -16.56 -9.19
CA ILE A 321 0.79 -15.26 -9.06
C ILE A 321 -0.43 -15.33 -8.13
N ILE A 322 -0.62 -14.28 -7.34
CA ILE A 322 -1.80 -14.04 -6.51
C ILE A 322 -2.63 -12.95 -7.19
N THR A 323 -3.84 -13.26 -7.61
CA THR A 323 -4.72 -12.27 -8.26
C THR A 323 -5.25 -11.26 -7.25
N VAL A 324 -5.24 -9.98 -7.64
CA VAL A 324 -5.87 -8.90 -6.90
C VAL A 324 -7.30 -8.75 -7.43
N SER A 325 -8.28 -9.15 -6.60
CA SER A 325 -9.72 -9.13 -6.93
C SER A 325 -10.44 -7.98 -6.22
#